data_62c6a6aab1efc1ceb59cf9a1562bf17d
#
_entry.id   62c6a6aab1efc1ceb59cf9a1562bf17d
#
_cell.length_a   1.000
_cell.length_b   1.000
_cell.length_c   1.000
_cell.angle_alpha   90.00
_cell.angle_beta   90.00
_cell.angle_gamma   90.00
#
_symmetry.space_group_name_H-M   'P 1'
#
loop_
_entity.id
_entity.type
_entity.pdbx_description
1 polymer ?
#
loop_
_entity_poly.entity_id
_entity_poly.type
_entity_poly.pdbx_seq_one_letter_code
_entity_poly.pdbx_strand_id
1 'polypeptide(L)'
;MVIFDQIWNRVVKNQKLGKKTWIYFDEMQLLLLDKYASEFFFKLWSRVRKYGAIPTGITQNVETLLLDANGRRIIANSEFMILLKQAKSDREELVHMLGLSKELEKYLVNPEKGAGLIKAGSTVVPF
;
A
#
# COMPACT_ATOMS: atom_id res chain seq x y z
N MET A 1 15.01 2.37 -13.91
CA MET A 1 15.66 3.00 -12.72
C MET A 1 15.62 4.52 -12.76
N VAL A 2 15.72 5.16 -13.93
CA VAL A 2 15.68 6.64 -14.08
C VAL A 2 14.48 7.31 -13.38
N ILE A 3 13.30 6.73 -13.46
CA ILE A 3 12.07 7.29 -12.84
C ILE A 3 12.20 7.36 -11.31
N PHE A 4 12.70 6.33 -10.65
CA PHE A 4 12.87 6.32 -9.20
C PHE A 4 13.89 7.35 -8.73
N ASP A 5 14.97 7.56 -9.49
CA ASP A 5 15.97 8.59 -9.18
C ASP A 5 15.37 9.99 -9.30
N GLN A 6 14.51 10.20 -10.29
CA GLN A 6 13.79 11.47 -10.45
C GLN A 6 12.82 11.72 -9.29
N ILE A 7 12.08 10.68 -8.86
CA ILE A 7 11.19 10.77 -7.68
C ILE A 7 12.01 11.13 -6.45
N TRP A 8 13.10 10.41 -6.20
CA TRP A 8 13.98 10.63 -5.06
C TRP A 8 14.54 12.06 -5.04
N ASN A 9 15.08 12.51 -6.15
CA ASN A 9 15.61 13.87 -6.28
C ASN A 9 14.54 14.94 -6.02
N ARG A 10 13.30 14.70 -6.47
CA ARG A 10 12.18 15.61 -6.18
C ARG A 10 11.83 15.63 -4.71
N VAL A 11 11.78 14.47 -4.07
CA VAL A 11 11.51 14.35 -2.62
C VAL A 11 12.55 15.12 -1.81
N VAL A 12 13.84 14.90 -2.09
CA VAL A 12 14.95 15.59 -1.40
C VAL A 12 14.90 17.10 -1.62
N LYS A 13 14.63 17.54 -2.85
CA LYS A 13 14.47 18.96 -3.17
C LYS A 13 13.32 19.60 -2.40
N ASN A 14 12.17 18.95 -2.36
CA ASN A 14 10.99 19.43 -1.66
C ASN A 14 11.23 19.51 -0.14
N GLN A 15 11.89 18.51 0.43
CA GLN A 15 12.27 18.51 1.85
C GLN A 15 13.11 19.75 2.22
N LYS A 16 14.12 20.07 1.41
CA LYS A 16 14.97 21.26 1.62
C LYS A 16 14.17 22.56 1.57
N LEU A 17 13.04 22.57 0.86
CA LEU A 17 12.13 23.71 0.75
C LEU A 17 11.01 23.67 1.81
N GLY A 18 11.05 22.74 2.76
CA GLY A 18 9.99 22.56 3.78
C GLY A 18 8.65 22.06 3.22
N LYS A 19 8.64 21.51 2.00
CA LYS A 19 7.43 21.02 1.33
C LYS A 19 7.27 19.51 1.49
N LYS A 20 6.04 19.07 1.78
CA LYS A 20 5.67 17.65 1.72
C LYS A 20 5.51 17.20 0.27
N THR A 21 5.80 15.92 0.02
CA THR A 21 5.64 15.30 -1.30
C THR A 21 4.66 14.13 -1.19
N TRP A 22 3.59 14.16 -1.94
CA TRP A 22 2.67 13.03 -2.10
C TRP A 22 3.06 12.27 -3.36
N ILE A 23 3.19 10.95 -3.24
CA ILE A 23 3.60 10.07 -4.34
C ILE A 23 2.52 9.01 -4.49
N TYR A 24 1.91 8.95 -5.67
CA TYR A 24 0.90 7.95 -5.99
C TYR A 24 1.47 6.94 -6.97
N PHE A 25 1.39 5.67 -6.60
CA PHE A 25 1.77 4.53 -7.43
C PHE A 25 0.50 3.78 -7.82
N ASP A 26 -0.01 4.06 -9.01
CA ASP A 26 -1.12 3.30 -9.57
C ASP A 26 -0.62 1.96 -10.12
N GLU A 27 -1.45 0.91 -9.99
CA GLU A 27 -1.10 -0.47 -10.35
C GLU A 27 0.26 -0.91 -9.75
N MET A 28 0.46 -0.59 -8.47
CA MET A 28 1.75 -0.79 -7.78
C MET A 28 2.25 -2.23 -7.82
N GLN A 29 1.37 -3.22 -7.98
CA GLN A 29 1.74 -4.63 -8.07
C GLN A 29 2.66 -4.90 -9.27
N LEU A 30 2.58 -4.10 -10.34
CA LEU A 30 3.46 -4.26 -11.51
C LEU A 30 4.94 -4.02 -11.17
N LEU A 31 5.22 -3.20 -10.15
CA LEU A 31 6.58 -2.94 -9.66
C LEU A 31 7.16 -4.13 -8.88
N LEU A 32 6.32 -5.09 -8.47
CA LEU A 32 6.72 -6.26 -7.70
C LEU A 32 6.98 -7.49 -8.59
N LEU A 33 6.67 -7.44 -9.88
CA LEU A 33 6.90 -8.53 -10.82
C LEU A 33 8.38 -8.72 -11.15
N ASP A 34 9.18 -7.67 -11.07
CA ASP A 34 10.63 -7.71 -11.24
C ASP A 34 11.33 -7.59 -9.89
N LYS A 35 12.24 -8.50 -9.61
CA LYS A 35 12.94 -8.57 -8.32
C LYS A 35 13.70 -7.28 -7.98
N TYR A 36 14.39 -6.69 -8.94
CA TYR A 36 15.16 -5.46 -8.71
C TYR A 36 14.24 -4.27 -8.49
N ALA A 37 13.16 -4.18 -9.27
CA ALA A 37 12.15 -3.14 -9.08
C ALA A 37 11.47 -3.27 -7.72
N SER A 38 11.11 -4.48 -7.29
CA SER A 38 10.52 -4.77 -5.98
C SER A 38 11.43 -4.33 -4.82
N GLU A 39 12.71 -4.72 -4.85
CA GLU A 39 13.67 -4.32 -3.82
C GLU A 39 13.86 -2.80 -3.78
N PHE A 40 13.94 -2.16 -4.94
CA PHE A 40 14.10 -0.72 -5.02
C PHE A 40 12.85 0.03 -4.55
N PHE A 41 11.67 -0.44 -4.95
CA PHE A 41 10.39 0.10 -4.54
C PHE A 41 10.19 0.02 -3.03
N PHE A 42 10.52 -1.11 -2.43
CA PHE A 42 10.47 -1.27 -0.97
C PHE A 42 11.46 -0.32 -0.25
N LYS A 43 12.67 -0.16 -0.78
CA LYS A 43 13.65 0.80 -0.23
C LYS A 43 13.13 2.24 -0.30
N LEU A 44 12.53 2.63 -1.42
CA LEU A 44 11.91 3.93 -1.59
C LEU A 44 10.77 4.11 -0.57
N TRP A 45 9.82 3.18 -0.53
CA TRP A 45 8.68 3.17 0.39
C TRP A 45 9.07 3.38 1.84
N SER A 46 10.10 2.66 2.29
CA SER A 46 10.58 2.71 3.67
C SER A 46 11.31 4.00 4.03
N ARG A 47 11.94 4.66 3.05
CA ARG A 47 12.83 5.81 3.29
C ARG A 47 12.14 7.16 3.12
N VAL A 48 11.21 7.28 2.18
CA VAL A 48 10.63 8.57 1.79
C VAL A 48 9.95 9.30 2.94
N ARG A 49 9.42 8.56 3.92
CA ARG A 49 8.81 9.14 5.12
C ARG A 49 9.75 10.08 5.88
N LYS A 50 11.03 9.71 6.00
CA LYS A 50 12.04 10.56 6.68
C LYS A 50 12.30 11.88 5.95
N TYR A 51 11.93 11.95 4.69
CA TYR A 51 12.07 13.13 3.84
C TYR A 51 10.76 13.89 3.63
N GLY A 52 9.77 13.65 4.51
CA GLY A 52 8.47 14.32 4.43
C GLY A 52 7.63 13.92 3.22
N ALA A 53 7.90 12.75 2.63
CA ALA A 53 7.08 12.22 1.55
C ALA A 53 6.12 11.13 2.05
N ILE A 54 4.96 11.06 1.41
CA ILE A 54 3.87 10.15 1.73
C ILE A 54 3.61 9.29 0.48
N PRO A 55 4.11 8.05 0.46
CA PRO A 55 3.83 7.12 -0.63
C PRO A 55 2.42 6.54 -0.47
N THR A 56 1.69 6.48 -1.55
CA THR A 56 0.35 5.88 -1.62
C THR A 56 0.33 4.89 -2.78
N GLY A 57 0.10 3.63 -2.48
CA GLY A 57 -0.03 2.56 -3.46
C GLY A 57 -1.49 2.24 -3.75
N ILE A 58 -1.82 2.08 -5.01
CA ILE A 58 -3.13 1.68 -5.49
C ILE A 58 -2.94 0.36 -6.25
N THR A 59 -3.77 -0.62 -5.94
CA THR A 59 -3.75 -1.92 -6.63
C THR A 59 -5.13 -2.52 -6.74
N GLN A 60 -5.38 -3.22 -7.82
CA GLN A 60 -6.56 -4.06 -8.00
C GLN A 60 -6.24 -5.55 -7.76
N ASN A 61 -4.97 -5.90 -7.76
CA ASN A 61 -4.50 -7.28 -7.58
C ASN A 61 -3.67 -7.38 -6.30
N VAL A 62 -4.32 -7.86 -5.24
CA VAL A 62 -3.68 -8.04 -3.94
C VAL A 62 -2.84 -9.31 -3.91
N GLU A 63 -3.22 -10.35 -4.67
CA GLU A 63 -2.49 -11.63 -4.73
C GLU A 63 -1.00 -11.41 -5.07
N THR A 64 -0.70 -10.62 -6.11
CA THR A 64 0.68 -10.31 -6.48
C THR A 64 1.46 -9.63 -5.35
N LEU A 65 0.82 -8.74 -4.59
CA LEU A 65 1.41 -8.12 -3.40
C LEU A 65 1.69 -9.16 -2.30
N LEU A 66 0.77 -10.09 -2.09
CA LEU A 66 0.85 -11.09 -1.06
C LEU A 66 1.87 -12.19 -1.39
N LEU A 67 2.14 -12.45 -2.66
CA LEU A 67 3.16 -13.41 -3.09
C LEU A 67 4.58 -12.86 -2.98
N ASP A 68 4.77 -11.55 -3.07
CA ASP A 68 6.08 -10.91 -2.97
C ASP A 68 6.41 -10.54 -1.50
N ALA A 69 7.62 -10.88 -1.05
CA ALA A 69 8.04 -10.59 0.33
C ALA A 69 8.09 -9.08 0.64
N ASN A 70 8.48 -8.24 -0.32
CA ASN A 70 8.49 -6.80 -0.14
C ASN A 70 7.07 -6.23 -0.18
N GLY A 71 6.19 -6.80 -1.02
CA GLY A 71 4.76 -6.48 -1.04
C GLY A 71 4.09 -6.72 0.32
N ARG A 72 4.33 -7.88 0.94
CA ARG A 72 3.87 -8.17 2.30
C ARG A 72 4.37 -7.15 3.33
N ARG A 73 5.66 -6.79 3.25
CA ARG A 73 6.25 -5.78 4.14
C ARG A 73 5.65 -4.39 3.92
N ILE A 74 5.34 -4.01 2.67
CA ILE A 74 4.66 -2.75 2.35
C ILE A 74 3.28 -2.72 3.01
N ILE A 75 2.48 -3.78 2.86
CA ILE A 75 1.16 -3.89 3.50
C ILE A 75 1.30 -3.82 5.03
N ALA A 76 2.20 -4.61 5.62
CA ALA A 76 2.39 -4.65 7.07
C ALA A 76 2.84 -3.31 7.67
N ASN A 77 3.62 -2.52 6.92
CA ASN A 77 4.12 -1.21 7.32
C ASN A 77 3.23 -0.03 6.89
N SER A 78 2.11 -0.30 6.24
CA SER A 78 1.16 0.74 5.84
C SER A 78 0.28 1.12 7.01
N GLU A 79 0.41 2.35 7.47
CA GLU A 79 -0.33 2.91 8.60
C GLU A 79 -1.81 3.14 8.27
N PHE A 80 -2.08 3.51 7.02
CA PHE A 80 -3.40 3.79 6.51
C PHE A 80 -3.71 2.91 5.30
N MET A 81 -4.86 2.25 5.31
CA MET A 81 -5.35 1.43 4.19
C MET A 81 -6.83 1.65 3.97
N ILE A 82 -7.21 1.61 2.70
CA ILE A 82 -8.60 1.53 2.26
C ILE A 82 -8.77 0.18 1.57
N LEU A 83 -9.61 -0.67 2.12
CA LEU A 83 -9.90 -1.99 1.60
C LEU A 83 -11.32 -1.98 1.02
N LEU A 84 -11.42 -2.12 -0.28
CA LEU A 84 -12.68 -2.27 -1.01
C LEU A 84 -13.01 -3.77 -1.15
N LYS A 85 -14.04 -4.10 -1.95
CA LYS A 85 -14.39 -5.49 -2.27
C LYS A 85 -13.17 -6.30 -2.70
N GLN A 86 -12.99 -7.48 -2.11
CA GLN A 86 -11.87 -8.38 -2.39
C GLN A 86 -12.36 -9.71 -2.94
N ALA A 87 -11.57 -10.32 -3.82
CA ALA A 87 -11.75 -11.72 -4.23
C ALA A 87 -11.61 -12.65 -3.00
N LYS A 88 -12.18 -13.84 -3.05
CA LYS A 88 -12.21 -14.75 -1.88
C LYS A 88 -10.80 -15.11 -1.39
N SER A 89 -9.91 -15.50 -2.32
CA SER A 89 -8.52 -15.86 -2.02
C SER A 89 -7.78 -14.73 -1.30
N ASP A 90 -7.82 -13.54 -1.89
CA ASP A 90 -7.14 -12.35 -1.39
C ASP A 90 -7.67 -11.91 -0.03
N ARG A 91 -9.00 -12.00 0.13
CA ARG A 91 -9.68 -11.64 1.37
C ARG A 91 -9.23 -12.52 2.54
N GLU A 92 -9.20 -13.84 2.37
CA GLU A 92 -8.81 -14.78 3.42
C GLU A 92 -7.39 -14.48 3.92
N GLU A 93 -6.45 -14.20 3.02
CA GLU A 93 -5.08 -13.89 3.35
C GLU A 93 -4.93 -12.50 4.00
N LEU A 94 -5.65 -11.47 3.49
CA LEU A 94 -5.68 -10.14 4.09
C LEU A 94 -6.28 -10.15 5.49
N VAL A 95 -7.39 -10.86 5.69
CA VAL A 95 -8.04 -11.01 7.00
C VAL A 95 -7.07 -11.61 8.01
N HIS A 96 -6.35 -12.67 7.62
CA HIS A 96 -5.32 -13.29 8.48
C HIS A 96 -4.16 -12.33 8.77
N MET A 97 -3.60 -11.69 7.74
CA MET A 97 -2.46 -10.79 7.88
C MET A 97 -2.78 -9.56 8.72
N LEU A 98 -3.97 -8.98 8.57
CA LEU A 98 -4.39 -7.75 9.24
C LEU A 98 -5.12 -8.03 10.56
N GLY A 99 -5.36 -9.29 10.92
CA GLY A 99 -6.07 -9.69 12.13
C GLY A 99 -7.51 -9.19 12.18
N LEU A 100 -8.19 -9.18 11.03
CA LEU A 100 -9.58 -8.71 10.97
C LEU A 100 -10.55 -9.73 11.58
N SER A 101 -11.57 -9.23 12.27
CA SER A 101 -12.64 -10.09 12.78
C SER A 101 -13.59 -10.54 11.66
N LYS A 102 -14.35 -11.63 11.90
CA LYS A 102 -15.35 -12.11 10.95
C LYS A 102 -16.45 -11.08 10.67
N GLU A 103 -16.75 -10.22 11.64
CA GLU A 103 -17.72 -9.13 11.50
C GLU A 103 -17.20 -8.09 10.50
N LEU A 104 -15.91 -7.75 10.55
CA LEU A 104 -15.29 -6.81 9.62
C LEU A 104 -15.11 -7.43 8.23
N GLU A 105 -14.80 -8.72 8.14
CA GLU A 105 -14.65 -9.43 6.87
C GLU A 105 -15.89 -9.28 5.96
N LYS A 106 -17.09 -9.24 6.53
CA LYS A 106 -18.36 -9.09 5.78
C LYS A 106 -18.37 -7.88 4.86
N TYR A 107 -17.71 -6.79 5.27
CA TYR A 107 -17.60 -5.55 4.48
C TYR A 107 -16.66 -5.67 3.27
N LEU A 108 -15.94 -6.77 3.13
CA LEU A 108 -15.06 -7.06 1.98
C LEU A 108 -15.68 -8.09 1.02
N VAL A 109 -16.74 -8.80 1.43
CA VAL A 109 -17.37 -9.87 0.64
C VAL A 109 -18.20 -9.30 -0.51
N ASN A 110 -19.18 -8.48 -0.16
CA ASN A 110 -20.08 -7.88 -1.14
C ASN A 110 -20.62 -6.53 -0.64
N PRO A 111 -19.72 -5.55 -0.43
CA PRO A 111 -20.12 -4.23 -0.01
C PRO A 111 -20.91 -3.53 -1.12
N GLU A 112 -21.68 -2.53 -0.75
CA GLU A 112 -22.22 -1.56 -1.72
C GLU A 112 -21.08 -0.86 -2.47
N LYS A 113 -21.41 -0.30 -3.64
CA LYS A 113 -20.42 0.42 -4.44
C LYS A 113 -19.85 1.61 -3.64
N GLY A 114 -18.53 1.61 -3.46
CA GLY A 114 -17.83 2.66 -2.72
C GLY A 114 -17.74 2.41 -1.22
N ALA A 115 -18.29 1.31 -0.71
CA ALA A 115 -18.16 0.89 0.69
C ALA A 115 -16.99 -0.07 0.89
N GLY A 116 -16.49 -0.18 2.12
CA GLY A 116 -15.37 -1.05 2.47
C GLY A 116 -14.91 -0.86 3.90
N LEU A 117 -13.60 -1.05 4.12
CA LEU A 117 -12.96 -0.84 5.42
C LEU A 117 -11.85 0.20 5.32
N ILE A 118 -11.77 1.07 6.31
CA ILE A 118 -10.60 1.94 6.54
C ILE A 118 -9.84 1.42 7.75
N LYS A 119 -8.56 1.15 7.57
CA LYS A 119 -7.60 0.85 8.64
C LYS A 119 -6.72 2.08 8.84
N ALA A 120 -6.64 2.55 10.08
CA ALA A 120 -5.73 3.61 10.51
C ALA A 120 -5.05 3.17 11.83
N GLY A 121 -3.76 2.88 11.76
CA GLY A 121 -3.04 2.25 12.87
C GLY A 121 -3.64 0.89 13.21
N SER A 122 -4.06 0.72 14.46
CA SER A 122 -4.73 -0.49 14.96
C SER A 122 -6.25 -0.47 14.80
N THR A 123 -6.83 0.66 14.41
CA THR A 123 -8.29 0.84 14.29
C THR A 123 -8.74 0.48 12.89
N VAL A 124 -9.79 -0.34 12.79
CA VAL A 124 -10.45 -0.69 11.53
C VAL A 124 -11.94 -0.40 11.64
N VAL A 125 -12.45 0.38 10.71
CA VAL A 125 -13.88 0.77 10.68
C VAL A 125 -14.46 0.62 9.28
N PRO A 126 -15.74 0.24 9.15
CA PRO A 126 -16.45 0.26 7.88
C PRO A 126 -16.82 1.69 7.46
N PHE A 127 -16.99 1.87 6.15
CA PHE A 127 -17.47 3.14 5.57
C PHE A 127 -18.37 2.86 4.37
#